data_d4d8af0a558f1a191453dd635dd87213
#
_entry.id   d4d8af0a558f1a191453dd635dd87213
#
_cell.length_a   1.000
_cell.length_b   1.000
_cell.length_c   1.000
_cell.angle_alpha   90.00
_cell.angle_beta   90.00
_cell.angle_gamma   90.00
#
_symmetry.space_group_name_H-M   'P 1'
#
loop_
_entity.id
_entity.type
_entity.pdbx_description
1 polymer ?
#
loop_
_entity_poly.entity_id
_entity_poly.type
_entity_poly.pdbx_seq_one_letter_code
_entity_poly.pdbx_strand_id
1 'polypeptide(L)'
;NPIINKFAYGYSYVFRGTPLLVQIFIIYYGLGQVEYLRSTVLWVILKEPYWCAIIAFALNTGAYTSEILRSAFQTIKPGMIEAGKSLGISSKIIFYKIQIPIAIRQSLPAYGNEIILMLKGTSLASTVTLMDLTGVAKYIISTTFKPIEVFIVAGGIYLFMTFLVHNTIKYLERKFSY
;
A
#
# COMPACT_ATOMS: atom_id res chain seq x y z
N ASN A 1 11.61 21.85 0.69
CA ASN A 1 11.36 22.41 2.02
C ASN A 1 11.79 21.37 3.07
N PRO A 2 12.80 21.67 3.94
CA PRO A 2 13.35 20.70 4.88
C PRO A 2 12.32 20.19 5.89
N ILE A 3 11.31 20.99 6.22
CA ILE A 3 10.24 20.61 7.17
C ILE A 3 9.36 19.52 6.54
N ILE A 4 8.93 19.71 5.30
CA ILE A 4 8.10 18.72 4.56
C ILE A 4 8.86 17.41 4.42
N ASN A 5 10.17 17.49 4.13
CA ASN A 5 11.01 16.30 3.97
C ASN A 5 11.13 15.50 5.28
N LYS A 6 11.34 16.18 6.42
CA LYS A 6 11.36 15.54 7.73
C LYS A 6 10.04 14.88 8.09
N PHE A 7 8.92 15.53 7.76
CA PHE A 7 7.58 14.98 8.02
C PHE A 7 7.30 13.74 7.16
N ALA A 8 7.62 13.81 5.86
CA ALA A 8 7.47 12.68 4.94
C ALA A 8 8.36 11.50 5.35
N TYR A 9 9.59 11.77 5.78
CA TYR A 9 10.49 10.75 6.29
C TYR A 9 9.95 10.10 7.58
N GLY A 10 9.50 10.90 8.55
CA GLY A 10 8.91 10.40 9.80
C GLY A 10 7.67 9.54 9.55
N TYR A 11 6.77 9.99 8.67
CA TYR A 11 5.60 9.23 8.24
C TYR A 11 6.01 7.87 7.64
N SER A 12 6.90 7.89 6.66
CA SER A 12 7.37 6.67 5.99
C SER A 12 8.07 5.72 6.98
N TYR A 13 8.90 6.27 7.88
CA TYR A 13 9.61 5.50 8.91
C TYR A 13 8.65 4.80 9.87
N VAL A 14 7.63 5.49 10.38
CA VAL A 14 6.65 4.93 11.34
C VAL A 14 5.80 3.85 10.68
N PHE A 15 5.18 4.15 9.53
CA PHE A 15 4.23 3.22 8.91
C PHE A 15 4.90 2.01 8.25
N ARG A 16 6.16 2.11 7.84
CA ARG A 16 6.94 0.97 7.35
C ARG A 16 7.66 0.20 8.46
N GLY A 17 7.95 0.86 9.57
CA GLY A 17 8.62 0.27 10.72
C GLY A 17 7.69 -0.44 11.71
N THR A 18 6.38 -0.30 11.55
CA THR A 18 5.39 -0.94 12.43
C THR A 18 4.55 -1.98 11.67
N PRO A 19 4.16 -3.10 12.34
CA PRO A 19 3.31 -4.10 11.69
C PRO A 19 1.93 -3.55 11.30
N LEU A 20 1.47 -3.87 10.10
CA LEU A 20 0.15 -3.45 9.60
C LEU A 20 -0.99 -3.86 10.55
N LEU A 21 -0.91 -5.04 11.15
CA LEU A 21 -1.90 -5.50 12.14
C LEU A 21 -2.00 -4.55 13.33
N VAL A 22 -0.86 -4.07 13.83
CA VAL A 22 -0.83 -3.11 14.96
C VAL A 22 -1.46 -1.78 14.54
N GLN A 23 -1.20 -1.32 13.31
CA GLN A 23 -1.81 -0.10 12.77
C GLN A 23 -3.34 -0.22 12.71
N ILE A 24 -3.86 -1.35 12.23
CA ILE A 24 -5.29 -1.64 12.21
C ILE A 24 -5.88 -1.58 13.63
N PHE A 25 -5.20 -2.21 14.60
CA PHE A 25 -5.66 -2.23 15.99
C PHE A 25 -5.64 -0.85 16.67
N ILE A 26 -4.60 -0.05 16.41
CA ILE A 26 -4.54 1.33 16.93
C ILE A 26 -5.68 2.16 16.37
N ILE A 27 -5.98 2.03 15.07
CA ILE A 27 -7.06 2.81 14.44
C ILE A 27 -8.42 2.31 14.92
N TYR A 28 -8.66 1.02 14.96
CA TYR A 28 -9.97 0.48 15.31
C TYR A 28 -10.25 0.53 16.81
N TYR A 29 -9.35 -0.01 17.64
CA TYR A 29 -9.54 -0.06 19.09
C TYR A 29 -9.04 1.20 19.79
N GLY A 30 -7.90 1.75 19.35
CA GLY A 30 -7.26 2.90 20.02
C GLY A 30 -8.06 4.18 19.84
N LEU A 31 -8.43 4.54 18.61
CA LEU A 31 -9.21 5.76 18.36
C LEU A 31 -10.62 5.67 18.97
N GLY A 32 -11.17 4.46 19.08
CA GLY A 32 -12.44 4.22 19.77
C GLY A 32 -12.45 4.53 21.26
N GLN A 33 -11.30 4.64 21.92
CA GLN A 33 -11.19 4.99 23.33
C GLN A 33 -11.11 6.50 23.59
N VAL A 34 -10.90 7.30 22.54
CA VAL A 34 -10.78 8.76 22.66
C VAL A 34 -12.17 9.39 22.70
N GLU A 35 -12.65 9.79 23.85
CA GLU A 35 -13.99 10.36 24.06
C GLU A 35 -14.26 11.57 23.17
N TYR A 36 -13.28 12.44 22.99
CA TYR A 36 -13.40 13.60 22.13
C TYR A 36 -13.73 13.21 20.67
N LEU A 37 -13.13 12.15 20.15
CA LEU A 37 -13.41 11.68 18.78
C LEU A 37 -14.85 11.15 18.63
N ARG A 38 -15.38 10.53 19.68
CA ARG A 38 -16.76 10.03 19.68
C ARG A 38 -17.82 11.13 19.57
N SER A 39 -17.48 12.35 20.00
CA SER A 39 -18.38 13.52 19.88
C SER A 39 -18.26 14.25 18.54
N THR A 40 -17.34 13.84 17.67
CA THR A 40 -17.10 14.47 16.36
C THR A 40 -17.82 13.73 15.23
N VAL A 41 -18.03 14.44 14.10
CA VAL A 41 -18.56 13.84 12.86
C VAL A 41 -17.67 12.70 12.34
N LEU A 42 -16.37 12.73 12.64
CA LEU A 42 -15.43 11.68 12.26
C LEU A 42 -15.79 10.32 12.84
N TRP A 43 -16.52 10.28 13.96
CA TRP A 43 -16.94 9.05 14.59
C TRP A 43 -17.88 8.22 13.71
N VAL A 44 -18.67 8.86 12.85
CA VAL A 44 -19.52 8.16 11.88
C VAL A 44 -18.70 7.20 10.99
N ILE A 45 -17.47 7.57 10.66
CA ILE A 45 -16.53 6.77 9.88
C ILE A 45 -15.74 5.83 10.79
N LEU A 46 -15.16 6.34 11.86
CA LEU A 46 -14.24 5.60 12.73
C LEU A 46 -14.90 4.52 13.60
N LYS A 47 -16.22 4.53 13.75
CA LYS A 47 -16.95 3.44 14.42
C LYS A 47 -17.07 2.18 13.57
N GLU A 48 -16.93 2.29 12.25
CA GLU A 48 -17.11 1.18 11.32
C GLU A 48 -15.77 0.49 11.04
N PRO A 49 -15.64 -0.83 11.31
CA PRO A 49 -14.40 -1.58 11.09
C PRO A 49 -13.86 -1.46 9.67
N TYR A 50 -14.76 -1.38 8.70
CA TYR A 50 -14.43 -1.25 7.28
C TYR A 50 -13.58 0.00 6.99
N TRP A 51 -14.02 1.16 7.48
CA TRP A 51 -13.28 2.40 7.26
C TRP A 51 -11.97 2.45 8.04
N CYS A 52 -11.94 1.87 9.24
CA CYS A 52 -10.70 1.75 10.02
C CYS A 52 -9.66 0.92 9.28
N ALA A 53 -10.05 -0.22 8.70
CA ALA A 53 -9.16 -1.05 7.91
C ALA A 53 -8.68 -0.32 6.64
N ILE A 54 -9.58 0.36 5.89
CA ILE A 54 -9.20 1.15 4.71
C ILE A 54 -8.20 2.24 5.07
N ILE A 55 -8.41 2.98 6.15
CA ILE A 55 -7.48 4.03 6.59
C ILE A 55 -6.11 3.42 6.92
N ALA A 56 -6.07 2.31 7.66
CA ALA A 56 -4.82 1.62 7.98
C ALA A 56 -4.07 1.18 6.70
N PHE A 57 -4.77 0.53 5.77
CA PHE A 57 -4.21 0.09 4.50
C PHE A 57 -3.71 1.26 3.66
N ALA A 58 -4.49 2.34 3.56
CA ALA A 58 -4.13 3.52 2.78
C ALA A 58 -2.88 4.21 3.36
N LEU A 59 -2.81 4.37 4.68
CA LEU A 59 -1.64 4.95 5.34
C LEU A 59 -0.40 4.07 5.17
N ASN A 60 -0.55 2.76 5.31
CA ASN A 60 0.56 1.81 5.14
C ASN A 60 1.06 1.81 3.69
N THR A 61 0.18 1.55 2.71
CA THR A 61 0.53 1.55 1.27
C THR A 61 1.08 2.90 0.82
N GLY A 62 0.54 4.02 1.32
CA GLY A 62 1.05 5.36 1.02
C GLY A 62 2.50 5.53 1.46
N ALA A 63 2.88 5.00 2.62
CA ALA A 63 4.26 5.04 3.11
C ALA A 63 5.21 4.20 2.24
N TYR A 64 4.82 2.98 1.86
CA TYR A 64 5.59 2.14 0.94
C TYR A 64 5.69 2.75 -0.44
N THR A 65 4.58 3.24 -1.01
CA THR A 65 4.54 3.90 -2.33
C THR A 65 5.45 5.14 -2.37
N SER A 66 5.44 5.95 -1.31
CA SER A 66 6.30 7.14 -1.23
C SER A 66 7.79 6.78 -1.31
N GLU A 67 8.18 5.70 -0.65
CA GLU A 67 9.56 5.22 -0.65
C GLU A 67 9.95 4.55 -1.97
N ILE A 68 9.06 3.78 -2.58
CA ILE A 68 9.25 3.20 -3.91
C ILE A 68 9.51 4.31 -4.94
N LEU A 69 8.68 5.35 -4.94
CA LEU A 69 8.87 6.49 -5.83
C LEU A 69 10.17 7.25 -5.53
N ARG A 70 10.46 7.51 -4.25
CA ARG A 70 11.72 8.16 -3.86
C ARG A 70 12.94 7.39 -4.36
N SER A 71 12.96 6.07 -4.19
CA SER A 71 14.01 5.19 -4.70
C SER A 71 14.11 5.27 -6.23
N ALA A 72 12.99 5.22 -6.94
CA ALA A 72 12.96 5.30 -8.39
C ALA A 72 13.53 6.64 -8.91
N PHE A 73 13.22 7.76 -8.25
CA PHE A 73 13.84 9.03 -8.60
C PHE A 73 15.36 9.06 -8.37
N GLN A 74 15.86 8.37 -7.36
CA GLN A 74 17.29 8.31 -7.05
C GLN A 74 18.10 7.47 -8.04
N THR A 75 17.46 6.56 -8.79
CA THR A 75 18.14 5.78 -9.83
C THR A 75 18.39 6.55 -11.12
N ILE A 76 17.78 7.74 -11.28
CA ILE A 76 17.96 8.58 -12.47
C ILE A 76 19.39 9.16 -12.46
N LYS A 77 20.13 8.86 -13.53
CA LYS A 77 21.54 9.29 -13.66
C LYS A 77 21.63 10.83 -13.67
N PRO A 78 22.44 11.45 -12.82
CA PRO A 78 22.62 12.91 -12.77
C PRO A 78 23.00 13.51 -14.13
N GLY A 79 23.87 12.84 -14.88
CA GLY A 79 24.32 13.30 -16.21
C GLY A 79 23.17 13.49 -17.22
N MET A 80 22.05 12.74 -17.09
CA MET A 80 20.88 12.95 -17.95
C MET A 80 20.22 14.31 -17.65
N ILE A 81 20.19 14.70 -16.37
CA ILE A 81 19.63 15.99 -15.93
C ILE A 81 20.54 17.13 -16.36
N GLU A 82 21.85 16.94 -16.21
CA GLU A 82 22.88 17.91 -16.61
C GLU A 82 22.89 18.13 -18.12
N ALA A 83 22.82 17.08 -18.92
CA ALA A 83 22.69 17.17 -20.37
C ALA A 83 21.45 17.96 -20.81
N GLY A 84 20.28 17.69 -20.18
CA GLY A 84 19.08 18.48 -20.45
C GLY A 84 19.27 19.97 -20.13
N LYS A 85 19.93 20.30 -19.02
CA LYS A 85 20.22 21.71 -18.65
C LYS A 85 21.18 22.37 -19.62
N SER A 86 22.21 21.64 -20.08
CA SER A 86 23.19 22.16 -21.06
C SER A 86 22.56 22.46 -22.43
N LEU A 87 21.47 21.77 -22.77
CA LEU A 87 20.65 22.05 -23.96
C LEU A 87 19.64 23.19 -23.74
N GLY A 88 19.69 23.90 -22.60
CA GLY A 88 18.77 25.00 -22.29
C GLY A 88 17.36 24.56 -21.92
N ILE A 89 17.12 23.26 -21.66
CA ILE A 89 15.79 22.76 -21.28
C ILE A 89 15.49 23.18 -19.84
N SER A 90 14.34 23.78 -19.61
CA SER A 90 13.94 24.24 -18.28
C SER A 90 13.80 23.06 -17.29
N SER A 91 14.14 23.28 -16.02
CA SER A 91 14.05 22.25 -14.96
C SER A 91 12.65 21.64 -14.82
N LYS A 92 11.60 22.42 -15.10
CA LYS A 92 10.22 21.92 -15.11
C LYS A 92 10.00 20.90 -16.22
N ILE A 93 10.46 21.18 -17.43
CA ILE A 93 10.32 20.24 -18.56
C ILE A 93 11.14 18.97 -18.29
N ILE A 94 12.37 19.11 -17.79
CA ILE A 94 13.21 17.96 -17.39
C ILE A 94 12.46 17.11 -16.36
N PHE A 95 11.87 17.70 -15.33
CA PHE A 95 11.13 16.98 -14.30
C PHE A 95 9.93 16.24 -14.87
N TYR A 96 9.03 16.93 -15.59
CA TYR A 96 7.78 16.31 -16.07
C TYR A 96 7.94 15.40 -17.28
N LYS A 97 8.88 15.70 -18.18
CA LYS A 97 9.03 14.97 -19.46
C LYS A 97 10.13 13.90 -19.43
N ILE A 98 11.08 13.98 -18.48
CA ILE A 98 12.19 13.03 -18.38
C ILE A 98 12.13 12.27 -17.05
N GLN A 99 12.18 12.99 -15.91
CA GLN A 99 12.31 12.33 -14.62
C GLN A 99 11.06 11.54 -14.22
N ILE A 100 9.86 12.12 -14.29
CA ILE A 100 8.61 11.44 -13.91
C ILE A 100 8.36 10.18 -14.75
N PRO A 101 8.42 10.19 -16.09
CA PRO A 101 8.20 8.99 -16.88
C PRO A 101 9.21 7.88 -16.58
N ILE A 102 10.47 8.23 -16.37
CA ILE A 102 11.52 7.26 -16.00
C ILE A 102 11.24 6.69 -14.60
N ALA A 103 10.97 7.54 -13.62
CA ALA A 103 10.70 7.11 -12.25
C ALA A 103 9.48 6.18 -12.18
N ILE A 104 8.39 6.50 -12.89
CA ILE A 104 7.20 5.63 -12.94
C ILE A 104 7.54 4.26 -13.52
N ARG A 105 8.27 4.21 -14.63
CA ARG A 105 8.68 2.94 -15.25
C ARG A 105 9.54 2.10 -14.30
N GLN A 106 10.50 2.72 -13.65
CA GLN A 106 11.40 2.05 -12.71
C GLN A 106 10.71 1.63 -11.41
N SER A 107 9.64 2.29 -11.02
CA SER A 107 8.87 1.93 -9.81
C SER A 107 7.90 0.77 -10.05
N LEU A 108 7.51 0.46 -11.30
CA LEU A 108 6.50 -0.54 -11.62
C LEU A 108 6.72 -1.91 -10.97
N PRO A 109 7.93 -2.52 -11.01
CA PRO A 109 8.16 -3.84 -10.41
C PRO A 109 7.99 -3.81 -8.88
N ALA A 110 8.55 -2.79 -8.24
CA ALA A 110 8.46 -2.63 -6.79
C ALA A 110 7.02 -2.35 -6.35
N TYR A 111 6.31 -1.50 -7.09
CA TYR A 111 4.91 -1.18 -6.82
C TYR A 111 4.00 -2.40 -7.07
N GLY A 112 4.30 -3.19 -8.09
CA GLY A 112 3.61 -4.44 -8.35
C GLY A 112 3.73 -5.44 -7.21
N ASN A 113 4.92 -5.56 -6.63
CA ASN A 113 5.13 -6.39 -5.45
C ASN A 113 4.36 -5.85 -4.22
N GLU A 114 4.31 -4.52 -4.04
CA GLU A 114 3.53 -3.87 -2.98
C GLU A 114 2.03 -4.19 -3.09
N ILE A 115 1.45 -4.15 -4.29
CA ILE A 115 0.05 -4.54 -4.53
C ILE A 115 -0.20 -5.99 -4.10
N ILE A 116 0.71 -6.92 -4.42
CA ILE A 116 0.59 -8.33 -4.03
C ILE A 116 0.71 -8.50 -2.52
N LEU A 117 1.63 -7.77 -1.87
CA LEU A 117 1.77 -7.80 -0.42
C LEU A 117 0.52 -7.25 0.27
N MET A 118 -0.04 -6.13 -0.23
CA MET A 118 -1.25 -5.55 0.31
C MET A 118 -2.47 -6.47 0.09
N LEU A 119 -2.60 -7.11 -1.09
CA LEU A 119 -3.63 -8.10 -1.35
C LEU A 119 -3.65 -9.21 -0.28
N LYS A 120 -2.47 -9.72 0.08
CA LYS A 120 -2.35 -10.72 1.18
C LYS A 120 -2.60 -10.07 2.54
N GLY A 121 -2.16 -8.83 2.72
CA GLY A 121 -2.36 -8.04 3.94
C GLY A 121 -3.83 -7.78 4.27
N THR A 122 -4.73 -7.76 3.26
CA THR A 122 -6.18 -7.60 3.52
C THR A 122 -6.75 -8.70 4.40
N SER A 123 -6.14 -9.90 4.45
CA SER A 123 -6.52 -10.98 5.36
C SER A 123 -6.51 -10.57 6.83
N LEU A 124 -5.73 -9.55 7.20
CA LEU A 124 -5.68 -9.01 8.56
C LEU A 124 -6.98 -8.26 8.94
N ALA A 125 -7.79 -7.84 7.97
CA ALA A 125 -9.08 -7.19 8.23
C ALA A 125 -10.07 -8.12 8.96
N SER A 126 -9.92 -9.43 8.80
CA SER A 126 -10.70 -10.42 9.56
C SER A 126 -10.49 -10.36 11.07
N THR A 127 -9.45 -9.68 11.54
CA THR A 127 -9.18 -9.51 12.98
C THR A 127 -9.99 -8.40 13.63
N VAL A 128 -10.59 -7.52 12.82
CA VAL A 128 -11.47 -6.44 13.25
C VAL A 128 -12.91 -6.65 12.76
N THR A 129 -13.38 -7.89 12.84
CA THR A 129 -14.77 -8.32 12.53
C THR A 129 -15.18 -8.21 11.08
N LEU A 130 -14.27 -7.91 10.14
CA LEU A 130 -14.63 -7.87 8.73
C LEU A 130 -14.72 -9.27 8.13
N MET A 131 -15.76 -9.46 7.33
CA MET A 131 -16.03 -10.72 6.62
C MET A 131 -15.37 -10.68 5.23
N ASP A 132 -14.02 -10.49 5.22
CA ASP A 132 -13.20 -10.73 4.04
C ASP A 132 -13.06 -12.24 3.77
N LEU A 133 -12.27 -12.64 2.76
CA LEU A 133 -12.07 -14.05 2.43
C LEU A 133 -11.62 -14.88 3.65
N THR A 134 -10.72 -14.33 4.48
CA THR A 134 -10.23 -14.99 5.70
C THR A 134 -11.29 -15.00 6.80
N GLY A 135 -12.08 -13.93 6.93
CA GLY A 135 -13.21 -13.85 7.87
C GLY A 135 -14.30 -14.87 7.53
N VAL A 136 -14.67 -14.99 6.26
CA VAL A 136 -15.61 -16.02 5.78
C VAL A 136 -15.05 -17.42 6.01
N ALA A 137 -13.76 -17.66 5.73
CA ALA A 137 -13.12 -18.94 6.01
C ALA A 137 -13.22 -19.30 7.50
N LYS A 138 -12.92 -18.39 8.42
CA LYS A 138 -13.07 -18.59 9.87
C LYS A 138 -14.52 -18.91 10.26
N TYR A 139 -15.49 -18.22 9.67
CA TYR A 139 -16.91 -18.51 9.91
C TYR A 139 -17.30 -19.93 9.46
N ILE A 140 -16.88 -20.36 8.27
CA ILE A 140 -17.15 -21.71 7.78
C ILE A 140 -16.48 -22.75 8.70
N ILE A 141 -15.25 -22.50 9.16
CA ILE A 141 -14.55 -23.38 10.09
C ILE A 141 -15.33 -23.52 11.41
N SER A 142 -15.89 -22.43 11.94
CA SER A 142 -16.64 -22.47 13.20
C SER A 142 -17.93 -23.30 13.11
N THR A 143 -18.47 -23.49 11.91
CA THR A 143 -19.70 -24.30 11.69
C THR A 143 -19.41 -25.73 11.22
N THR A 144 -18.31 -25.93 10.50
CA THR A 144 -17.99 -27.24 9.88
C THR A 144 -16.92 -28.03 10.61
N PHE A 145 -16.13 -27.36 11.46
CA PHE A 145 -14.97 -27.95 12.16
C PHE A 145 -13.90 -28.54 11.23
N LYS A 146 -13.77 -28.02 9.99
CA LYS A 146 -12.84 -28.47 8.94
C LYS A 146 -11.81 -27.39 8.58
N PRO A 147 -10.86 -27.06 9.47
CA PRO A 147 -9.95 -25.94 9.25
C PRO A 147 -8.98 -26.15 8.07
N ILE A 148 -8.50 -27.37 7.87
CA ILE A 148 -7.50 -27.67 6.84
C ILE A 148 -8.10 -27.47 5.45
N GLU A 149 -9.25 -28.08 5.19
CA GLU A 149 -9.92 -28.01 3.89
C GLU A 149 -10.30 -26.56 3.54
N VAL A 150 -10.85 -25.83 4.51
CA VAL A 150 -11.28 -24.45 4.29
C VAL A 150 -10.10 -23.52 4.04
N PHE A 151 -9.01 -23.67 4.80
CA PHE A 151 -7.82 -22.84 4.57
C PHE A 151 -7.07 -23.20 3.29
N ILE A 152 -7.09 -24.46 2.84
CA ILE A 152 -6.56 -24.84 1.53
C ILE A 152 -7.34 -24.12 0.41
N VAL A 153 -8.68 -24.10 0.48
CA VAL A 153 -9.52 -23.40 -0.49
C VAL A 153 -9.26 -21.89 -0.46
N ALA A 154 -9.26 -21.29 0.72
CA ALA A 154 -8.97 -19.86 0.88
C ALA A 154 -7.57 -19.50 0.34
N GLY A 155 -6.57 -20.32 0.64
CA GLY A 155 -5.20 -20.17 0.13
C GLY A 155 -5.14 -20.28 -1.41
N GLY A 156 -5.91 -21.22 -1.98
CA GLY A 156 -6.05 -21.35 -3.43
C GLY A 156 -6.65 -20.12 -4.09
N ILE A 157 -7.66 -19.49 -3.47
CA ILE A 157 -8.25 -18.25 -3.96
C ILE A 157 -7.24 -17.10 -3.89
N TYR A 158 -6.51 -16.94 -2.77
CA TYR A 158 -5.44 -15.93 -2.66
C TYR A 158 -4.34 -16.15 -3.71
N LEU A 159 -3.96 -17.41 -3.94
CA LEU A 159 -2.96 -17.75 -4.97
C LEU A 159 -3.45 -17.36 -6.37
N PHE A 160 -4.71 -17.67 -6.69
CA PHE A 160 -5.31 -17.31 -7.97
C PHE A 160 -5.38 -15.78 -8.15
N MET A 161 -5.83 -15.04 -7.15
CA MET A 161 -5.84 -13.57 -7.20
C MET A 161 -4.41 -13.01 -7.37
N THR A 162 -3.45 -13.54 -6.64
CA THR A 162 -2.03 -13.15 -6.76
C THR A 162 -1.50 -13.42 -8.18
N PHE A 163 -1.85 -14.56 -8.77
CA PHE A 163 -1.48 -14.91 -10.14
C PHE A 163 -2.05 -13.91 -11.16
N LEU A 164 -3.32 -13.52 -11.02
CA LEU A 164 -3.93 -12.52 -11.90
C LEU A 164 -3.24 -11.16 -11.79
N VAL A 165 -3.02 -10.68 -10.57
CA VAL A 165 -2.33 -9.41 -10.32
C VAL A 165 -0.91 -9.46 -10.88
N HIS A 166 -0.15 -10.53 -10.61
CA HIS A 166 1.22 -10.69 -11.09
C HIS A 166 1.31 -10.65 -12.63
N ASN A 167 0.42 -11.37 -13.34
CA ASN A 167 0.41 -11.36 -14.79
C ASN A 167 0.04 -9.98 -15.35
N THR A 168 -0.90 -9.27 -14.71
CA THR A 168 -1.26 -7.91 -15.10
C THR A 168 -0.07 -6.96 -14.96
N ILE A 169 0.65 -7.05 -13.86
CA ILE A 169 1.85 -6.23 -13.60
C ILE A 169 2.94 -6.55 -14.64
N LYS A 170 3.22 -7.84 -14.89
CA LYS A 170 4.18 -8.24 -15.92
C LYS A 170 3.81 -7.73 -17.31
N TYR A 171 2.53 -7.73 -17.66
CA TYR A 171 2.07 -7.16 -18.92
C TYR A 171 2.35 -5.65 -18.99
N LEU A 172 2.07 -4.92 -17.90
CA LEU A 172 2.35 -3.49 -17.82
C LEU A 172 3.87 -3.20 -17.89
N GLU A 173 4.68 -3.96 -17.16
CA GLU A 173 6.13 -3.86 -17.22
C GLU A 173 6.64 -4.01 -18.66
N ARG A 174 6.23 -5.06 -19.37
CA ARG A 174 6.62 -5.28 -20.76
C ARG A 174 6.16 -4.16 -21.69
N LYS A 175 4.96 -3.63 -21.49
CA LYS A 175 4.41 -2.55 -22.31
C LYS A 175 5.14 -1.23 -22.09
N PHE A 176 5.64 -0.98 -20.89
CA PHE A 176 6.35 0.26 -20.53
C PHE A 176 7.86 0.09 -20.43
N SER A 177 8.39 -1.14 -20.59
CA SER A 177 9.82 -1.39 -20.72
C SER A 177 10.25 -1.13 -22.17
N TYR A 178 11.17 -0.21 -22.34
CA TYR A 178 12.00 -0.02 -23.54
C TYR A 178 13.44 -0.20 -23.16
#